data_53cb314c071b90ed2a60310cafb34799
#
_entry.id   53cb314c071b90ed2a60310cafb34799
#
_cell.length_a   1.000
_cell.length_b   1.000
_cell.length_c   1.000
_cell.angle_alpha   90.00
_cell.angle_beta   90.00
_cell.angle_gamma   90.00
#
_symmetry.space_group_name_H-M   'P 1'
#
loop_
_entity.id
_entity.type
_entity.pdbx_description
1 polymer ?
#
loop_
_entity_poly.entity_id
_entity_poly.type
_entity_poly.pdbx_seq_one_letter_code
_entity_poly.pdbx_strand_id
1 'polypeptide(L)'
;GETKTSSVTVLGSGAYTVCFNVDGQDAYEQCFEVNIAEPKALSAFIDVDNDNRTTSIQLSGSSSYNVEVNGQRFDVKGDRFTTSLPSGLSIIKISTDLDCQGIIEREIFISEDILYYPNPTLGDVNVYVNGEDSKVTMSVFSSKGDLIFTREQEIQSTRKTDLDLGGVPAGTYLITLDGPTVRKTFKIVKR
;
A
#
# COMPACT_ATOMS: atom_id res chain seq x y z
N GLY A 1 4.29 -49.28 -14.26
CA GLY A 1 3.45 -48.41 -15.08
C GLY A 1 4.10 -47.05 -15.17
N GLU A 2 4.38 -46.55 -16.38
CA GLU A 2 4.86 -45.18 -16.56
C GLU A 2 3.70 -44.23 -16.33
N THR A 3 3.89 -43.29 -15.43
CA THR A 3 2.93 -42.18 -15.20
C THR A 3 3.25 -41.09 -16.22
N LYS A 4 2.39 -40.94 -17.23
CA LYS A 4 2.50 -39.78 -18.15
C LYS A 4 1.78 -38.60 -17.54
N THR A 5 2.50 -37.50 -17.35
CA THR A 5 1.94 -36.21 -16.89
C THR A 5 1.71 -35.33 -18.12
N SER A 6 0.51 -34.81 -18.28
CA SER A 6 0.18 -33.83 -19.31
C SER A 6 -0.32 -32.53 -18.62
N SER A 7 0.13 -31.39 -19.14
CA SER A 7 -0.29 -30.06 -18.64
C SER A 7 -0.95 -29.27 -19.75
N VAL A 8 -2.04 -28.58 -19.41
CA VAL A 8 -2.75 -27.63 -20.27
C VAL A 8 -2.76 -26.28 -19.62
N THR A 9 -2.32 -25.25 -20.35
CA THR A 9 -2.36 -23.87 -19.89
C THR A 9 -3.62 -23.20 -20.41
N VAL A 10 -4.40 -22.61 -19.51
CA VAL A 10 -5.58 -21.83 -19.86
C VAL A 10 -5.35 -20.34 -19.52
N LEU A 11 -5.94 -19.42 -20.31
CA LEU A 11 -5.65 -17.98 -20.26
C LEU A 11 -6.66 -17.17 -19.45
N GLY A 12 -7.62 -17.80 -18.77
CA GLY A 12 -8.62 -17.08 -17.99
C GLY A 12 -9.49 -17.98 -17.15
N SER A 13 -10.39 -17.35 -16.38
CA SER A 13 -11.45 -18.03 -15.63
C SER A 13 -12.52 -18.56 -16.59
N GLY A 14 -13.17 -19.67 -16.24
CA GLY A 14 -14.23 -20.28 -17.01
C GLY A 14 -14.39 -21.77 -16.74
N ALA A 15 -15.41 -22.34 -17.35
CA ALA A 15 -15.62 -23.79 -17.36
C ALA A 15 -14.90 -24.40 -18.58
N TYR A 16 -14.06 -25.36 -18.34
CA TYR A 16 -13.28 -26.07 -19.35
C TYR A 16 -13.62 -27.56 -19.31
N THR A 17 -13.72 -28.16 -20.47
CA THR A 17 -13.84 -29.61 -20.59
C THR A 17 -12.50 -30.17 -21.05
N VAL A 18 -11.89 -31.02 -20.26
CA VAL A 18 -10.62 -31.72 -20.58
C VAL A 18 -10.94 -33.17 -20.91
N CYS A 19 -10.67 -33.55 -22.13
CA CYS A 19 -10.92 -34.91 -22.62
C CYS A 19 -9.61 -35.66 -22.83
N PHE A 20 -9.59 -36.95 -22.48
CA PHE A 20 -8.47 -37.87 -22.67
C PHE A 20 -8.89 -38.99 -23.62
N ASN A 21 -8.12 -39.18 -24.63
CA ASN A 21 -8.27 -40.28 -25.60
C ASN A 21 -7.12 -41.25 -25.45
N VAL A 22 -7.34 -42.51 -25.76
CA VAL A 22 -6.31 -43.56 -25.76
C VAL A 22 -5.92 -43.86 -27.20
N ASP A 23 -4.62 -43.71 -27.52
CA ASP A 23 -4.09 -44.01 -28.85
C ASP A 23 -4.42 -45.45 -29.24
N GLY A 24 -5.04 -45.64 -30.42
CA GLY A 24 -5.44 -46.95 -30.95
C GLY A 24 -6.79 -47.46 -30.41
N GLN A 25 -7.51 -46.66 -29.63
CA GLN A 25 -8.87 -46.97 -29.17
C GLN A 25 -9.81 -45.77 -29.45
N ASP A 26 -10.19 -45.61 -30.71
CA ASP A 26 -10.99 -44.47 -31.20
C ASP A 26 -12.38 -44.33 -30.52
N ALA A 27 -12.83 -45.34 -29.79
CA ALA A 27 -14.11 -45.36 -29.09
C ALA A 27 -13.98 -44.97 -27.60
N TYR A 28 -12.77 -44.72 -27.05
CA TYR A 28 -12.58 -44.36 -25.65
C TYR A 28 -12.24 -42.88 -25.53
N GLU A 29 -13.19 -42.13 -25.04
CA GLU A 29 -13.00 -40.71 -24.62
C GLU A 29 -13.53 -40.55 -23.19
N GLN A 30 -12.73 -39.96 -22.33
CA GLN A 30 -13.15 -39.60 -21.00
C GLN A 30 -12.93 -38.10 -20.79
N CYS A 31 -14.02 -37.39 -20.52
CA CYS A 31 -14.01 -35.93 -20.32
C CYS A 31 -14.28 -35.57 -18.86
N PHE A 32 -13.60 -34.52 -18.40
CA PHE A 32 -13.77 -33.95 -17.08
C PHE A 32 -14.09 -32.44 -17.21
N GLU A 33 -15.06 -31.98 -16.47
CA GLU A 33 -15.32 -30.55 -16.34
C GLU A 33 -14.42 -29.96 -15.26
N VAL A 34 -13.68 -28.93 -15.60
CA VAL A 34 -12.81 -28.16 -14.71
C VAL A 34 -13.27 -26.72 -14.70
N ASN A 35 -13.70 -26.22 -13.55
CA ASN A 35 -14.10 -24.84 -13.40
C ASN A 35 -12.96 -24.02 -12.77
N ILE A 36 -12.45 -23.03 -13.49
CA ILE A 36 -11.40 -22.13 -13.05
C ILE A 36 -12.06 -20.80 -12.68
N ALA A 37 -12.02 -20.47 -11.40
CA ALA A 37 -12.55 -19.22 -10.88
C ALA A 37 -11.42 -18.20 -10.70
N GLU A 38 -11.68 -16.94 -11.08
CA GLU A 38 -10.80 -15.84 -10.77
C GLU A 38 -11.04 -15.40 -9.30
N PRO A 39 -9.99 -15.29 -8.47
CA PRO A 39 -10.16 -14.80 -7.11
C PRO A 39 -10.55 -13.33 -7.11
N LYS A 40 -11.28 -12.90 -6.10
CA LYS A 40 -11.57 -11.48 -5.87
C LYS A 40 -10.25 -10.73 -5.62
N ALA A 41 -10.15 -9.49 -6.12
CA ALA A 41 -8.99 -8.66 -5.86
C ALA A 41 -8.79 -8.43 -4.36
N LEU A 42 -7.54 -8.59 -3.90
CA LEU A 42 -7.15 -8.22 -2.54
C LEU A 42 -7.26 -6.72 -2.37
N SER A 43 -7.94 -6.24 -1.33
CA SER A 43 -7.94 -4.84 -0.96
C SER A 43 -7.91 -4.65 0.54
N ALA A 44 -7.36 -3.50 0.97
CA ALA A 44 -7.26 -3.11 2.36
C ALA A 44 -7.50 -1.62 2.52
N PHE A 45 -8.38 -1.26 3.44
CA PHE A 45 -8.54 0.10 3.94
C PHE A 45 -7.92 0.19 5.33
N ILE A 46 -7.03 1.16 5.54
CA ILE A 46 -6.27 1.33 6.77
C ILE A 46 -6.66 2.66 7.40
N ASP A 47 -7.10 2.61 8.63
CA ASP A 47 -7.41 3.75 9.48
C ASP A 47 -6.43 3.81 10.65
N VAL A 48 -6.00 5.01 11.03
CA VAL A 48 -4.94 5.23 12.02
C VAL A 48 -5.45 6.17 13.10
N ASP A 49 -5.46 5.68 14.34
CA ASP A 49 -5.71 6.45 15.54
C ASP A 49 -4.36 6.80 16.19
N ASN A 50 -3.93 8.05 16.01
CA ASN A 50 -2.65 8.54 16.55
C ASN A 50 -2.65 8.64 18.07
N ASP A 51 -3.79 9.01 18.68
CA ASP A 51 -3.89 9.21 20.12
C ASP A 51 -3.72 7.90 20.88
N ASN A 52 -4.37 6.84 20.39
CA ASN A 52 -4.28 5.50 20.96
C ASN A 52 -3.14 4.66 20.38
N ARG A 53 -2.43 5.20 19.39
CA ARG A 53 -1.37 4.50 18.64
C ARG A 53 -1.84 3.14 18.10
N THR A 54 -3.03 3.12 17.51
CA THR A 54 -3.62 1.91 16.94
C THR A 54 -3.93 2.09 15.47
N THR A 55 -3.91 0.98 14.75
CA THR A 55 -4.40 0.93 13.38
C THR A 55 -5.48 -0.13 13.25
N SER A 56 -6.54 0.22 12.52
CA SER A 56 -7.62 -0.67 12.14
C SER A 56 -7.57 -0.90 10.65
N ILE A 57 -7.50 -2.15 10.23
CA ILE A 57 -7.40 -2.56 8.83
C ILE A 57 -8.67 -3.31 8.47
N GLN A 58 -9.40 -2.81 7.48
CA GLN A 58 -10.51 -3.51 6.87
C GLN A 58 -10.02 -4.22 5.60
N LEU A 59 -10.22 -5.53 5.56
CA LEU A 59 -9.68 -6.43 4.54
C LEU A 59 -10.81 -6.95 3.65
N SER A 60 -10.53 -7.14 2.37
CA SER A 60 -11.46 -7.84 1.47
C SER A 60 -10.72 -8.57 0.34
N GLY A 61 -11.40 -9.54 -0.27
CA GLY A 61 -10.85 -10.37 -1.35
C GLY A 61 -10.56 -11.82 -0.92
N SER A 62 -10.47 -12.10 0.38
CA SER A 62 -10.28 -13.45 0.91
C SER A 62 -11.07 -13.68 2.20
N SER A 63 -11.01 -14.88 2.74
CA SER A 63 -11.51 -15.23 4.08
C SER A 63 -10.39 -15.36 5.12
N SER A 64 -9.13 -15.41 4.66
CA SER A 64 -7.93 -15.45 5.50
C SER A 64 -6.83 -14.60 4.88
N TYR A 65 -6.04 -13.95 5.73
CA TYR A 65 -5.00 -13.01 5.33
C TYR A 65 -3.77 -13.22 6.20
N ASN A 66 -2.60 -13.03 5.60
CA ASN A 66 -1.33 -12.91 6.27
C ASN A 66 -1.00 -11.42 6.41
N VAL A 67 -1.07 -10.88 7.62
CA VAL A 67 -0.72 -9.48 7.91
C VAL A 67 0.63 -9.46 8.61
N GLU A 68 1.58 -8.73 8.04
CA GLU A 68 2.90 -8.54 8.64
C GLU A 68 3.04 -7.07 9.06
N VAL A 69 3.37 -6.83 10.32
CA VAL A 69 3.58 -5.49 10.90
C VAL A 69 5.01 -5.42 11.42
N ASN A 70 5.86 -4.62 10.80
CA ASN A 70 7.28 -4.48 11.15
C ASN A 70 8.02 -5.83 11.26
N GLY A 71 7.70 -6.79 10.37
CA GLY A 71 8.28 -8.14 10.36
C GLY A 71 7.56 -9.16 11.27
N GLN A 72 6.65 -8.73 12.11
CA GLN A 72 5.81 -9.64 12.91
C GLN A 72 4.58 -10.09 12.12
N ARG A 73 4.36 -11.40 12.01
CA ARG A 73 3.27 -12.00 11.23
C ARG A 73 2.06 -12.34 12.09
N PHE A 74 0.88 -12.15 11.50
CA PHE A 74 -0.41 -12.43 12.06
C PHE A 74 -1.29 -13.11 11.02
N ASP A 75 -1.85 -14.28 11.38
CA ASP A 75 -2.86 -14.96 10.58
C ASP A 75 -4.24 -14.43 10.97
N VAL A 76 -4.85 -13.70 10.04
CA VAL A 76 -6.13 -13.02 10.28
C VAL A 76 -7.25 -13.75 9.57
N LYS A 77 -8.27 -14.16 10.32
CA LYS A 77 -9.51 -14.73 9.79
C LYS A 77 -10.62 -13.68 9.89
N GLY A 78 -11.33 -13.45 8.78
CA GLY A 78 -12.35 -12.41 8.70
C GLY A 78 -11.84 -11.14 8.01
N ASP A 79 -12.60 -10.07 8.11
CA ASP A 79 -12.45 -8.85 7.33
C ASP A 79 -11.84 -7.68 8.11
N ARG A 80 -11.43 -7.88 9.36
CA ARG A 80 -10.89 -6.81 10.21
C ARG A 80 -9.70 -7.27 11.06
N PHE A 81 -8.69 -6.41 11.10
CA PHE A 81 -7.52 -6.57 11.97
C PHE A 81 -7.21 -5.24 12.66
N THR A 82 -6.94 -5.28 13.96
CA THR A 82 -6.54 -4.11 14.73
C THR A 82 -5.29 -4.43 15.53
N THR A 83 -4.32 -3.52 15.52
CA THR A 83 -3.07 -3.66 16.27
C THR A 83 -2.57 -2.32 16.76
N SER A 84 -1.76 -2.31 17.82
CA SER A 84 -1.02 -1.13 18.25
C SER A 84 0.27 -1.00 17.45
N LEU A 85 0.67 0.25 17.18
CA LEU A 85 1.90 0.55 16.46
C LEU A 85 2.86 1.33 17.36
N PRO A 86 4.18 1.11 17.24
CA PRO A 86 5.17 1.94 17.91
C PRO A 86 5.15 3.36 17.32
N SER A 87 5.68 4.32 18.07
CA SER A 87 5.97 5.64 17.54
C SER A 87 7.00 5.55 16.41
N GLY A 88 6.82 6.35 15.37
CA GLY A 88 7.64 6.36 14.18
C GLY A 88 6.97 5.70 12.97
N LEU A 89 7.78 5.30 12.00
CA LEU A 89 7.33 4.66 10.77
C LEU A 89 7.14 3.16 11.00
N SER A 90 5.98 2.65 10.61
CA SER A 90 5.65 1.23 10.58
C SER A 90 5.33 0.79 9.17
N ILE A 91 5.77 -0.42 8.80
CA ILE A 91 5.47 -1.05 7.51
C ILE A 91 4.48 -2.17 7.74
N ILE A 92 3.36 -2.13 7.03
CA ILE A 92 2.35 -3.19 7.01
C ILE A 92 2.34 -3.85 5.65
N LYS A 93 2.44 -5.18 5.62
CA LYS A 93 2.27 -6.01 4.42
C LYS A 93 1.07 -6.93 4.61
N ILE A 94 0.24 -7.00 3.58
CA ILE A 94 -0.96 -7.82 3.59
C ILE A 94 -0.92 -8.71 2.36
N SER A 95 -1.06 -10.00 2.56
CA SER A 95 -1.14 -11.03 1.52
C SER A 95 -2.17 -12.09 1.88
N THR A 96 -2.41 -13.00 0.96
CA THR A 96 -3.26 -14.18 1.15
C THR A 96 -2.48 -15.44 0.76
N ASP A 97 -3.10 -16.60 0.88
CA ASP A 97 -2.52 -17.86 0.43
C ASP A 97 -2.56 -18.02 -1.11
N LEU A 98 -3.13 -17.04 -1.83
CA LEU A 98 -3.20 -17.00 -3.28
C LEU A 98 -2.17 -16.00 -3.83
N ASP A 99 -1.04 -16.50 -4.33
CA ASP A 99 0.05 -15.68 -4.87
C ASP A 99 -0.41 -14.70 -5.97
N CYS A 100 -1.43 -15.07 -6.75
CA CYS A 100 -1.97 -14.24 -7.82
C CYS A 100 -2.69 -12.96 -7.33
N GLN A 101 -3.03 -12.86 -6.04
CA GLN A 101 -3.61 -11.64 -5.45
C GLN A 101 -2.53 -10.59 -5.09
N GLY A 102 -1.25 -10.98 -5.10
CA GLY A 102 -0.13 -10.10 -4.79
C GLY A 102 -0.03 -9.70 -3.32
N ILE A 103 0.70 -8.62 -3.07
CA ILE A 103 0.96 -8.09 -1.72
C ILE A 103 0.60 -6.60 -1.70
N ILE A 104 -0.17 -6.20 -0.70
CA ILE A 104 -0.38 -4.78 -0.39
C ILE A 104 0.64 -4.37 0.66
N GLU A 105 1.44 -3.35 0.37
CA GLU A 105 2.39 -2.75 1.32
C GLU A 105 1.98 -1.31 1.61
N ARG A 106 2.00 -0.93 2.88
CA ARG A 106 1.68 0.43 3.35
C ARG A 106 2.62 0.85 4.46
N GLU A 107 3.03 2.10 4.38
CA GLU A 107 3.78 2.79 5.43
C GLU A 107 2.82 3.61 6.27
N ILE A 108 2.90 3.47 7.59
CA ILE A 108 2.08 4.20 8.56
C ILE A 108 3.00 4.96 9.49
N PHE A 109 2.72 6.24 9.70
CA PHE A 109 3.49 7.07 10.59
C PHE A 109 2.66 7.50 11.82
N ILE A 110 3.18 7.18 13.00
CA ILE A 110 2.60 7.60 14.28
C ILE A 110 3.68 8.35 15.07
N SER A 111 3.54 9.65 15.25
CA SER A 111 4.47 10.47 16.03
C SER A 111 3.82 11.80 16.42
N GLU A 112 4.39 12.46 17.42
CA GLU A 112 4.08 13.85 17.76
C GLU A 112 4.80 14.86 16.85
N ASP A 113 5.81 14.40 16.10
CA ASP A 113 6.57 15.20 15.15
C ASP A 113 6.32 14.75 13.70
N ILE A 114 6.67 15.62 12.75
CA ILE A 114 6.67 15.29 11.32
C ILE A 114 7.94 14.53 10.95
N LEU A 115 7.81 13.64 9.95
CA LEU A 115 8.94 13.00 9.29
C LEU A 115 8.93 13.37 7.81
N TYR A 116 10.07 13.65 7.21
CA TYR A 116 10.18 13.98 5.79
C TYR A 116 11.48 13.45 5.20
N TYR A 117 11.37 12.81 4.04
CA TYR A 117 12.52 12.28 3.32
C TYR A 117 12.19 12.04 1.83
N PRO A 118 13.22 11.97 0.96
CA PRO A 118 14.63 12.20 1.26
C PRO A 118 14.96 13.68 1.48
N ASN A 119 15.95 13.94 2.29
CA ASN A 119 16.55 15.25 2.46
C ASN A 119 18.07 15.11 2.62
N PRO A 120 18.90 15.47 1.63
CA PRO A 120 18.56 16.17 0.38
C PRO A 120 17.74 15.35 -0.63
N THR A 121 16.97 16.05 -1.49
CA THR A 121 16.13 15.47 -2.53
C THR A 121 16.56 15.86 -3.94
N LEU A 122 16.14 15.10 -4.94
CA LEU A 122 16.19 15.48 -6.37
C LEU A 122 14.89 16.15 -6.86
N GLY A 123 13.82 16.10 -6.04
CA GLY A 123 12.51 16.70 -6.36
C GLY A 123 11.44 16.24 -5.40
N ASP A 124 11.16 14.95 -5.37
CA ASP A 124 10.08 14.37 -4.57
C ASP A 124 10.49 14.20 -3.10
N VAL A 125 9.57 14.53 -2.19
CA VAL A 125 9.73 14.36 -0.75
C VAL A 125 8.44 13.77 -0.18
N ASN A 126 8.56 12.64 0.51
CA ASN A 126 7.48 12.10 1.33
C ASN A 126 7.43 12.88 2.64
N VAL A 127 6.25 13.33 3.03
CA VAL A 127 6.02 14.07 4.27
C VAL A 127 4.97 13.32 5.08
N TYR A 128 5.33 12.91 6.28
CA TYR A 128 4.44 12.24 7.23
C TYR A 128 4.06 13.24 8.31
N VAL A 129 2.76 13.43 8.48
CA VAL A 129 2.19 14.52 9.27
C VAL A 129 1.54 13.93 10.51
N ASN A 130 1.86 14.47 11.66
CA ASN A 130 1.19 14.14 12.93
C ASN A 130 -0.23 14.72 13.00
N GLY A 131 -0.98 14.35 14.05
CA GLY A 131 -2.35 14.81 14.28
C GLY A 131 -3.38 14.12 13.39
N GLU A 132 -4.60 14.67 13.34
CA GLU A 132 -5.76 14.08 12.68
C GLU A 132 -6.24 14.88 11.46
N ASP A 133 -5.57 15.97 11.12
CA ASP A 133 -5.96 16.80 9.99
C ASP A 133 -6.01 15.95 8.71
N SER A 134 -7.11 16.06 7.97
CA SER A 134 -7.27 15.40 6.66
C SER A 134 -6.67 16.23 5.51
N LYS A 135 -6.45 17.54 5.77
CA LYS A 135 -5.88 18.49 4.83
C LYS A 135 -4.98 19.47 5.54
N VAL A 136 -3.92 19.89 4.83
CA VAL A 136 -3.03 20.98 5.27
C VAL A 136 -2.72 21.90 4.10
N THR A 137 -2.48 23.17 4.42
CA THR A 137 -1.88 24.11 3.48
C THR A 137 -0.37 23.99 3.56
N MET A 138 0.25 23.59 2.46
CA MET A 138 1.70 23.48 2.31
C MET A 138 2.22 24.68 1.53
N SER A 139 3.11 25.47 2.14
CA SER A 139 3.75 26.62 1.48
C SER A 139 5.25 26.41 1.42
N VAL A 140 5.85 26.71 0.27
CA VAL A 140 7.28 26.57 0.00
C VAL A 140 7.88 27.94 -0.19
N PHE A 141 8.93 28.24 0.57
CA PHE A 141 9.66 29.48 0.53
C PHE A 141 11.12 29.23 0.12
N SER A 142 11.70 30.19 -0.61
CA SER A 142 13.14 30.21 -0.86
C SER A 142 13.90 30.49 0.45
N SER A 143 15.23 30.26 0.43
CA SER A 143 16.09 30.63 1.58
C SER A 143 16.13 32.13 1.88
N LYS A 144 15.62 32.95 0.96
CA LYS A 144 15.50 34.42 1.13
C LYS A 144 14.14 34.82 1.70
N GLY A 145 13.20 33.88 1.86
CA GLY A 145 11.86 34.14 2.35
C GLY A 145 10.83 34.42 1.25
N ASP A 146 11.19 34.33 -0.03
CA ASP A 146 10.24 34.51 -1.13
C ASP A 146 9.32 33.30 -1.21
N LEU A 147 8.02 33.52 -1.29
CA LEU A 147 7.06 32.47 -1.53
C LEU A 147 7.20 31.93 -2.96
N ILE A 148 7.46 30.64 -3.09
CA ILE A 148 7.56 29.94 -4.38
C ILE A 148 6.19 29.46 -4.82
N PHE A 149 5.49 28.71 -3.96
CA PHE A 149 4.10 28.31 -4.16
C PHE A 149 3.42 27.94 -2.84
N THR A 150 2.09 27.88 -2.88
CA THR A 150 1.23 27.36 -1.83
C THR A 150 0.23 26.41 -2.44
N ARG A 151 -0.02 25.27 -1.80
CA ARG A 151 -1.01 24.27 -2.22
C ARG A 151 -1.75 23.70 -1.00
N GLU A 152 -3.04 23.44 -1.16
CA GLU A 152 -3.77 22.57 -0.23
C GLU A 152 -3.44 21.11 -0.59
N GLN A 153 -3.08 20.33 0.40
CA GLN A 153 -2.70 18.92 0.26
C GLN A 153 -3.60 18.06 1.13
N GLU A 154 -4.09 16.98 0.54
CA GLU A 154 -4.78 15.94 1.29
C GLU A 154 -3.77 15.05 2.01
N ILE A 155 -4.06 14.71 3.26
CA ILE A 155 -3.29 13.77 4.04
C ILE A 155 -3.97 12.40 3.94
N GLN A 156 -3.25 11.41 3.43
CA GLN A 156 -3.75 10.04 3.35
C GLN A 156 -4.05 9.48 4.74
N SER A 157 -4.88 8.45 4.82
CA SER A 157 -5.18 7.75 6.08
C SER A 157 -3.94 7.19 6.79
N THR A 158 -2.86 6.92 6.04
CA THR A 158 -1.54 6.52 6.53
C THR A 158 -0.71 7.69 7.06
N ARG A 159 -1.28 8.89 7.14
CA ARG A 159 -0.65 10.15 7.56
C ARG A 159 0.40 10.69 6.59
N LYS A 160 0.43 10.20 5.36
CA LYS A 160 1.36 10.62 4.31
C LYS A 160 0.75 11.68 3.41
N THR A 161 1.58 12.65 3.00
CA THR A 161 1.37 13.56 1.86
C THR A 161 2.68 13.71 1.09
N ASP A 162 2.63 14.20 -0.14
CA ASP A 162 3.79 14.30 -1.00
C ASP A 162 4.09 15.78 -1.33
N LEU A 163 5.38 16.14 -1.35
CA LEU A 163 5.86 17.44 -1.78
C LEU A 163 6.71 17.26 -3.04
N ASP A 164 6.27 17.85 -4.15
CA ASP A 164 7.02 17.89 -5.40
C ASP A 164 7.74 19.25 -5.55
N LEU A 165 9.06 19.19 -5.55
CA LEU A 165 9.97 20.31 -5.84
C LEU A 165 10.61 20.19 -7.23
N GLY A 166 10.15 19.28 -8.10
CA GLY A 166 10.74 19.03 -9.42
C GLY A 166 10.90 20.29 -10.27
N GLY A 167 9.91 21.18 -10.22
CA GLY A 167 9.87 22.42 -10.98
C GLY A 167 10.68 23.60 -10.41
N VAL A 168 11.38 23.44 -9.25
CA VAL A 168 12.15 24.54 -8.64
C VAL A 168 13.67 24.29 -8.78
N PRO A 169 14.53 25.32 -8.80
CA PRO A 169 15.99 25.17 -8.89
C PRO A 169 16.59 24.43 -7.69
N ALA A 170 17.82 23.93 -7.84
CA ALA A 170 18.59 23.43 -6.71
C ALA A 170 18.80 24.53 -5.65
N GLY A 171 18.64 24.19 -4.38
CA GLY A 171 18.72 25.18 -3.31
C GLY A 171 18.15 24.68 -1.99
N THR A 172 18.08 25.59 -1.04
CA THR A 172 17.47 25.35 0.29
C THR A 172 16.12 26.01 0.34
N TYR A 173 15.11 25.25 0.79
CA TYR A 173 13.72 25.67 0.89
C TYR A 173 13.21 25.52 2.32
N LEU A 174 12.38 26.47 2.75
CA LEU A 174 11.60 26.36 3.99
C LEU A 174 10.19 25.95 3.59
N ILE A 175 9.69 24.90 4.23
CA ILE A 175 8.36 24.37 4.01
C ILE A 175 7.54 24.63 5.26
N THR A 176 6.37 25.23 5.12
CA THR A 176 5.40 25.34 6.21
C THR A 176 4.22 24.46 5.94
N LEU A 177 3.78 23.74 6.96
CA LEU A 177 2.50 23.04 7.02
C LEU A 177 1.59 23.80 7.98
N ASP A 178 0.41 24.18 7.54
CA ASP A 178 -0.60 24.87 8.32
C ASP A 178 -1.95 24.16 8.15
N GLY A 179 -2.46 23.60 9.23
CA GLY A 179 -3.73 22.92 9.35
C GLY A 179 -4.42 23.26 10.67
N PRO A 180 -5.62 22.74 10.92
CA PRO A 180 -6.36 22.96 12.16
C PRO A 180 -5.58 22.58 13.42
N THR A 181 -4.88 21.45 13.41
CA THR A 181 -4.09 20.93 14.54
C THR A 181 -2.59 20.92 14.28
N VAL A 182 -2.17 20.89 13.01
CA VAL A 182 -0.77 20.85 12.61
C VAL A 182 -0.27 22.22 12.20
N ARG A 183 0.81 22.67 12.84
CA ARG A 183 1.54 23.87 12.43
C ARG A 183 3.03 23.63 12.57
N LYS A 184 3.72 23.36 11.47
CA LYS A 184 5.13 23.00 11.46
C LYS A 184 5.89 23.67 10.32
N THR A 185 7.18 23.95 10.57
CA THR A 185 8.11 24.46 9.55
C THR A 185 9.36 23.60 9.54
N PHE A 186 9.82 23.21 8.36
CA PHE A 186 11.02 22.41 8.19
C PHE A 186 11.80 22.81 6.93
N LYS A 187 13.03 22.35 6.85
CA LYS A 187 13.98 22.71 5.80
C LYS A 187 14.26 21.52 4.88
N ILE A 188 14.17 21.76 3.57
CA ILE A 188 14.55 20.80 2.53
C ILE A 188 15.72 21.37 1.73
N VAL A 189 16.67 20.51 1.39
CA VAL A 189 17.76 20.79 0.45
C VAL A 189 17.47 20.04 -0.83
N LYS A 190 17.30 20.77 -1.93
CA LYS A 190 17.20 20.23 -3.29
C LYS A 190 18.55 20.28 -3.99
N ARG A 191 18.94 19.17 -4.59
CA ARG A 191 20.15 19.03 -5.44
C ARG A 191 19.83 19.08 -6.92
#